data_894998c9b806605475c9ab4139060a41
#
_entry.id   894998c9b806605475c9ab4139060a41
#
_cell.length_a   1.000
_cell.length_b   1.000
_cell.length_c   1.000
_cell.angle_alpha   90.00
_cell.angle_beta   90.00
_cell.angle_gamma   90.00
#
_symmetry.space_group_name_H-M   'P 1'
#
loop_
_entity.id
_entity.type
_entity.pdbx_description
1 polymer ?
#
loop_
_entity_poly.entity_id
_entity_poly.type
_entity_poly.pdbx_seq_one_letter_code
_entity_poly.pdbx_strand_id
1 'polypeptide(L)'
;MITVITRINQTLVLLSIQKINKMKLLKTIALATLTFALFSCGGDKQTDSIPSGSTDATATADESTAGADAASYDPNRGLGKHENVDVSKFDPAMAAAGKGLAEVKCTSCHKTTDERLVGPGWLGVTKRQTPAWIMNFISNPDPMIDVDPELQKQLELCLVRMPNQGLNDTEAREVLEYMREIDGAK
;
A
#
# COMPACT_ATOMS: atom_id res chain seq x y z
N MET A 1 44.24 -15.97 -23.78
CA MET A 1 42.84 -15.93 -24.23
C MET A 1 41.89 -15.31 -23.20
N ILE A 2 42.02 -15.58 -21.91
CA ILE A 2 41.19 -15.07 -20.83
C ILE A 2 41.27 -13.52 -20.70
N THR A 3 42.45 -12.94 -20.83
CA THR A 3 42.67 -11.47 -20.66
C THR A 3 41.95 -10.59 -21.68
N VAL A 4 41.78 -11.11 -22.91
CA VAL A 4 41.08 -10.40 -24.02
C VAL A 4 39.57 -10.35 -23.73
N ILE A 5 38.98 -11.45 -23.24
CA ILE A 5 37.54 -11.53 -22.94
C ILE A 5 37.18 -10.57 -21.79
N THR A 6 38.05 -10.47 -20.77
CA THR A 6 37.82 -9.56 -19.62
C THR A 6 37.84 -8.09 -20.06
N ARG A 7 38.73 -7.69 -20.98
CA ARG A 7 38.78 -6.32 -21.51
C ARG A 7 37.56 -5.96 -22.37
N ILE A 8 37.07 -6.90 -23.18
CA ILE A 8 35.85 -6.68 -23.99
C ILE A 8 34.64 -6.48 -23.09
N ASN A 9 34.52 -7.26 -22.02
CA ASN A 9 33.39 -7.17 -21.09
C ASN A 9 33.40 -5.83 -20.33
N GLN A 10 34.57 -5.34 -19.89
CA GLN A 10 34.70 -4.02 -19.27
C GLN A 10 34.32 -2.87 -20.22
N THR A 11 34.71 -2.95 -21.48
CA THR A 11 34.38 -1.91 -22.46
C THR A 11 32.88 -1.85 -22.75
N LEU A 12 32.20 -2.99 -22.82
CA LEU A 12 30.75 -3.06 -23.03
C LEU A 12 29.96 -2.50 -21.84
N VAL A 13 30.43 -2.77 -20.61
CA VAL A 13 29.82 -2.21 -19.39
C VAL A 13 29.94 -0.69 -19.34
N LEU A 14 31.13 -0.14 -19.68
CA LEU A 14 31.34 1.32 -19.72
C LEU A 14 30.48 2.01 -20.79
N LEU A 15 30.32 1.41 -21.96
CA LEU A 15 29.46 1.95 -23.02
C LEU A 15 27.96 1.95 -22.62
N SER A 16 27.49 0.93 -21.91
CA SER A 16 26.12 0.90 -21.41
C SER A 16 25.87 1.95 -20.33
N ILE A 17 26.82 2.20 -19.43
CA ILE A 17 26.71 3.26 -18.41
C ILE A 17 26.65 4.64 -19.05
N GLN A 18 27.47 4.91 -20.07
CA GLN A 18 27.44 6.19 -20.79
C GLN A 18 26.10 6.43 -21.50
N LYS A 19 25.51 5.37 -22.07
CA LYS A 19 24.20 5.46 -22.77
C LYS A 19 23.07 5.81 -21.78
N ILE A 20 23.10 5.22 -20.58
CA ILE A 20 22.11 5.50 -19.52
C ILE A 20 22.24 6.95 -19.02
N ASN A 21 23.46 7.45 -18.84
CA ASN A 21 23.68 8.83 -18.38
C ASN A 21 23.25 9.87 -19.42
N LYS A 22 23.48 9.63 -20.72
CA LYS A 22 22.98 10.51 -21.79
C LYS A 22 21.45 10.55 -21.83
N MET A 23 20.77 9.41 -21.65
CA MET A 23 19.30 9.39 -21.63
C MET A 23 18.71 10.13 -20.41
N LYS A 24 19.35 10.03 -19.24
CA LYS A 24 18.93 10.79 -18.05
C LYS A 24 19.12 12.29 -18.24
N LEU A 25 20.24 12.73 -18.82
CA LEU A 25 20.53 14.15 -19.08
C LEU A 25 19.54 14.76 -20.09
N LEU A 26 19.15 14.04 -21.14
CA LEU A 26 18.15 14.53 -22.11
C LEU A 26 16.77 14.71 -21.45
N LYS A 27 16.37 13.79 -20.54
CA LYS A 27 15.09 13.90 -19.85
C LYS A 27 15.02 15.08 -18.88
N THR A 28 16.13 15.40 -18.21
CA THR A 28 16.19 16.57 -17.30
C THR A 28 16.15 17.90 -18.05
N ILE A 29 16.77 18.00 -19.23
CA ILE A 29 16.74 19.21 -20.07
C ILE A 29 15.35 19.44 -20.65
N ALA A 30 14.65 18.37 -21.10
CA ALA A 30 13.28 18.49 -21.64
C ALA A 30 12.26 18.90 -20.57
N LEU A 31 12.48 18.57 -19.30
CA LEU A 31 11.58 18.95 -18.20
C LEU A 31 11.77 20.41 -17.76
N ALA A 32 12.99 20.96 -17.89
CA ALA A 32 13.31 22.33 -17.48
C ALA A 32 12.74 23.41 -18.43
N THR A 33 12.45 23.08 -19.70
CA THR A 33 11.90 24.03 -20.68
C THR A 33 10.37 24.17 -20.60
N LEU A 34 9.66 23.28 -19.90
CA LEU A 34 8.20 23.31 -19.82
C LEU A 34 7.66 24.18 -18.67
N THR A 35 8.49 24.59 -17.71
CA THR A 35 8.05 25.31 -16.51
C THR A 35 8.01 26.84 -16.65
N PHE A 36 8.34 27.42 -17.81
CA PHE A 36 8.44 28.88 -17.96
C PHE A 36 7.23 29.59 -18.62
N ALA A 37 6.12 28.88 -18.90
CA ALA A 37 5.02 29.41 -19.68
C ALA A 37 3.70 29.69 -18.93
N LEU A 38 3.65 29.60 -17.59
CA LEU A 38 2.39 29.80 -16.85
C LEU A 38 2.50 30.80 -15.68
N PHE A 39 3.00 32.00 -15.96
CA PHE A 39 2.83 33.14 -15.05
C PHE A 39 2.35 34.35 -15.84
N SER A 40 1.04 34.50 -16.02
CA SER A 40 0.46 35.80 -16.38
C SER A 40 -1.01 35.89 -15.98
N CYS A 41 -1.30 36.92 -15.23
CA CYS A 41 -2.57 37.63 -14.99
C CYS A 41 -3.63 36.94 -14.16
N GLY A 42 -4.24 37.55 -13.20
CA GLY A 42 -4.51 38.95 -12.82
C GLY A 42 -5.84 38.99 -12.10
N GLY A 43 -5.98 39.77 -11.04
CA GLY A 43 -7.07 39.73 -10.08
C GLY A 43 -8.44 40.17 -10.63
N ASP A 44 -9.46 39.88 -9.84
CA ASP A 44 -10.45 40.86 -9.36
C ASP A 44 -11.30 40.27 -8.20
N LYS A 45 -11.59 41.14 -7.25
CA LYS A 45 -12.49 40.95 -6.14
C LYS A 45 -13.94 40.99 -6.63
N GLN A 46 -14.82 40.13 -6.12
CA GLN A 46 -16.17 40.57 -5.79
C GLN A 46 -16.81 39.70 -4.70
N THR A 47 -17.29 40.37 -3.69
CA THR A 47 -18.19 39.98 -2.60
C THR A 47 -19.59 39.66 -3.12
N ASP A 48 -20.24 38.74 -2.45
CA ASP A 48 -21.59 38.75 -1.89
C ASP A 48 -22.47 37.53 -2.18
N SER A 49 -23.10 37.14 -1.06
CA SER A 49 -24.45 36.58 -0.85
C SER A 49 -24.74 35.12 -1.20
N ILE A 50 -24.99 34.39 -0.13
CA ILE A 50 -25.77 33.16 -0.05
C ILE A 50 -27.22 33.46 -0.47
N PRO A 51 -27.86 32.54 -1.20
CA PRO A 51 -29.13 32.03 -0.72
C PRO A 51 -29.22 30.49 -0.72
N SER A 52 -29.81 30.05 0.37
CA SER A 52 -30.40 28.75 0.63
C SER A 52 -31.34 28.31 -0.49
N GLY A 53 -31.22 27.08 -0.93
CA GLY A 53 -32.17 26.46 -1.86
C GLY A 53 -31.98 24.96 -1.90
N SER A 54 -32.81 24.25 -1.14
CA SER A 54 -33.01 22.81 -1.22
C SER A 54 -33.45 22.40 -2.62
N THR A 55 -32.83 21.37 -3.18
CA THR A 55 -33.54 20.39 -4.02
C THR A 55 -32.83 19.05 -3.98
N ASP A 56 -33.58 18.05 -3.65
CA ASP A 56 -33.43 16.63 -3.71
C ASP A 56 -32.58 16.14 -4.91
N ALA A 57 -31.57 15.35 -4.64
CA ALA A 57 -31.08 14.33 -5.54
C ALA A 57 -30.75 13.09 -4.72
N THR A 58 -31.67 12.17 -4.70
CA THR A 58 -31.54 10.80 -4.20
C THR A 58 -30.35 10.12 -4.87
N ALA A 59 -29.20 10.09 -4.21
CA ALA A 59 -28.16 9.12 -4.49
C ALA A 59 -28.32 8.03 -3.42
N THR A 60 -28.77 6.87 -3.85
CA THR A 60 -28.73 5.64 -3.08
C THR A 60 -27.29 5.34 -2.71
N ALA A 61 -26.87 5.82 -1.56
CA ALA A 61 -25.71 5.30 -0.86
C ALA A 61 -26.10 3.94 -0.32
N ASP A 62 -25.40 2.92 -0.79
CA ASP A 62 -25.43 1.58 -0.25
C ASP A 62 -25.00 1.68 1.22
N GLU A 63 -25.96 1.49 2.10
CA GLU A 63 -25.83 1.55 3.55
C GLU A 63 -25.12 0.28 4.01
N SER A 64 -23.79 0.26 3.87
CA SER A 64 -22.95 -0.78 4.44
C SER A 64 -22.78 -0.51 5.93
N THR A 65 -23.71 -1.06 6.70
CA THR A 65 -23.65 -1.43 8.13
C THR A 65 -22.46 -0.88 8.92
N ALA A 66 -22.56 0.36 9.35
CA ALA A 66 -21.84 0.88 10.50
C ALA A 66 -22.58 0.36 11.76
N GLY A 67 -21.97 -0.58 12.47
CA GLY A 67 -22.50 -1.07 13.73
C GLY A 67 -22.14 -2.53 14.04
N ALA A 68 -20.89 -2.93 13.85
CA ALA A 68 -20.40 -4.12 14.55
C ALA A 68 -20.14 -3.70 15.99
N ASP A 69 -21.05 -4.08 16.90
CA ASP A 69 -20.87 -3.88 18.32
C ASP A 69 -19.54 -4.51 18.77
N ALA A 70 -18.72 -3.76 19.52
CA ALA A 70 -17.48 -4.25 20.12
C ALA A 70 -17.68 -5.55 20.93
N ALA A 71 -18.92 -5.82 21.36
CA ALA A 71 -19.31 -7.04 22.07
C ALA A 71 -19.32 -8.31 21.20
N SER A 72 -19.33 -8.18 19.86
CA SER A 72 -19.31 -9.33 18.91
C SER A 72 -18.00 -9.48 18.14
N TYR A 73 -17.00 -8.65 18.43
CA TYR A 73 -15.70 -8.69 17.77
C TYR A 73 -14.89 -9.93 18.17
N ASP A 74 -14.48 -10.73 17.18
CA ASP A 74 -13.58 -11.86 17.40
C ASP A 74 -12.13 -11.45 17.10
N PRO A 75 -11.26 -11.32 18.10
CA PRO A 75 -9.88 -10.90 17.91
C PRO A 75 -9.02 -11.89 17.09
N ASN A 76 -9.49 -13.13 16.89
CA ASN A 76 -8.79 -14.10 16.05
C ASN A 76 -9.16 -13.99 14.58
N ARG A 77 -10.36 -13.50 14.27
CA ARG A 77 -10.85 -13.39 12.89
C ARG A 77 -10.91 -11.96 12.39
N GLY A 78 -11.15 -11.01 13.26
CA GLY A 78 -11.49 -9.65 12.89
C GLY A 78 -12.87 -9.51 12.28
N LEU A 79 -13.14 -8.37 11.66
CA LEU A 79 -14.37 -8.08 10.93
C LEU A 79 -14.15 -8.21 9.44
N GLY A 80 -14.95 -9.03 8.78
CA GLY A 80 -14.91 -9.22 7.35
C GLY A 80 -15.41 -10.60 6.93
N LYS A 81 -15.28 -10.91 5.65
CA LYS A 81 -15.83 -12.11 5.02
C LYS A 81 -14.92 -13.34 5.11
N HIS A 82 -13.64 -13.14 5.46
CA HIS A 82 -12.70 -14.25 5.54
C HIS A 82 -12.82 -14.93 6.90
N GLU A 83 -13.23 -16.21 6.89
CA GLU A 83 -13.40 -17.02 8.10
C GLU A 83 -12.35 -18.11 8.22
N ASN A 84 -12.18 -18.88 7.16
CA ASN A 84 -11.26 -20.01 7.10
C ASN A 84 -10.32 -19.84 5.90
N VAL A 85 -9.09 -19.41 6.17
CA VAL A 85 -8.06 -19.22 5.14
C VAL A 85 -7.09 -20.39 5.22
N ASP A 86 -7.12 -21.26 4.22
CA ASP A 86 -6.20 -22.40 4.15
C ASP A 86 -4.78 -21.89 3.82
N VAL A 87 -3.87 -22.11 4.76
CA VAL A 87 -2.44 -21.80 4.63
C VAL A 87 -1.57 -23.03 4.83
N SER A 88 -2.13 -24.23 4.66
CA SER A 88 -1.43 -25.51 4.83
C SER A 88 -0.23 -25.65 3.89
N LYS A 89 -0.31 -25.05 2.70
CA LYS A 89 0.77 -25.01 1.71
C LYS A 89 1.22 -23.58 1.48
N PHE A 90 2.51 -23.40 1.30
CA PHE A 90 3.08 -22.13 0.85
C PHE A 90 3.08 -22.08 -0.68
N ASP A 91 2.69 -20.95 -1.25
CA ASP A 91 2.72 -20.70 -2.69
C ASP A 91 3.71 -19.58 -3.04
N PRO A 92 4.89 -19.93 -3.55
CA PRO A 92 5.91 -18.95 -3.89
C PRO A 92 5.51 -18.02 -5.04
N ALA A 93 4.61 -18.45 -5.94
CA ALA A 93 4.13 -17.60 -7.02
C ALA A 93 3.20 -16.50 -6.48
N MET A 94 2.30 -16.86 -5.56
CA MET A 94 1.48 -15.89 -4.84
C MET A 94 2.33 -14.94 -3.99
N ALA A 95 3.35 -15.44 -3.29
CA ALA A 95 4.26 -14.60 -2.52
C ALA A 95 4.99 -13.58 -3.40
N ALA A 96 5.47 -13.99 -4.58
CA ALA A 96 6.11 -13.09 -5.54
C ALA A 96 5.14 -12.02 -6.08
N ALA A 97 3.90 -12.38 -6.38
CA ALA A 97 2.85 -11.43 -6.78
C ALA A 97 2.53 -10.45 -5.64
N GLY A 98 2.34 -10.96 -4.42
CA GLY A 98 2.10 -10.17 -3.21
C GLY A 98 3.23 -9.20 -2.88
N LYS A 99 4.49 -9.60 -3.13
CA LYS A 99 5.64 -8.70 -3.03
C LYS A 99 5.51 -7.50 -3.96
N GLY A 100 5.17 -7.73 -5.23
CA GLY A 100 4.97 -6.65 -6.20
C GLY A 100 3.84 -5.70 -5.80
N LEU A 101 2.72 -6.23 -5.28
CA LEU A 101 1.63 -5.41 -4.74
C LEU A 101 2.07 -4.60 -3.52
N ALA A 102 2.78 -5.23 -2.60
CA ALA A 102 3.26 -4.61 -1.37
C ALA A 102 4.23 -3.46 -1.66
N GLU A 103 5.14 -3.61 -2.61
CA GLU A 103 6.08 -2.57 -3.02
C GLU A 103 5.38 -1.29 -3.49
N VAL A 104 4.20 -1.43 -4.12
CA VAL A 104 3.44 -0.29 -4.63
C VAL A 104 2.49 0.30 -3.58
N LYS A 105 1.81 -0.56 -2.80
CA LYS A 105 0.69 -0.15 -1.95
C LYS A 105 1.04 -0.03 -0.46
N CYS A 106 2.09 -0.71 0.03
CA CYS A 106 2.27 -0.93 1.46
C CYS A 106 3.61 -0.40 2.00
N THR A 107 4.70 -0.51 1.24
CA THR A 107 6.06 -0.24 1.74
C THR A 107 6.36 1.23 1.97
N SER A 108 5.51 2.14 1.51
CA SER A 108 5.57 3.56 1.88
C SER A 108 5.32 3.79 3.39
N CYS A 109 4.58 2.88 4.03
CA CYS A 109 4.21 2.96 5.44
C CYS A 109 4.72 1.78 6.29
N HIS A 110 4.98 0.62 5.71
CA HIS A 110 5.40 -0.59 6.42
C HIS A 110 6.77 -1.08 5.95
N LYS A 111 7.64 -1.44 6.89
CA LYS A 111 8.86 -2.18 6.60
C LYS A 111 8.62 -3.69 6.65
N THR A 112 9.40 -4.45 5.89
CA THR A 112 9.38 -5.92 5.92
C THR A 112 10.18 -6.48 7.10
N THR A 113 10.88 -5.63 7.84
CA THR A 113 11.56 -5.94 9.11
C THR A 113 10.59 -5.75 10.28
N ASP A 114 11.07 -5.87 11.50
CA ASP A 114 10.36 -5.55 12.74
C ASP A 114 10.30 -4.04 13.04
N GLU A 115 11.08 -3.26 12.32
CA GLU A 115 11.14 -1.81 12.52
C GLU A 115 9.84 -1.11 12.07
N ARG A 116 9.40 -0.17 12.89
CA ARG A 116 8.30 0.74 12.54
C ARG A 116 8.78 1.81 11.55
N LEU A 117 7.94 2.13 10.57
CA LEU A 117 8.07 3.32 9.73
C LEU A 117 6.93 4.30 10.11
N VAL A 118 5.84 4.35 9.34
CA VAL A 118 4.57 4.94 9.76
C VAL A 118 3.76 3.88 10.49
N GLY A 119 3.50 2.76 9.85
CA GLY A 119 2.89 1.58 10.43
C GLY A 119 3.90 0.62 11.06
N PRO A 120 3.43 -0.43 11.74
CA PRO A 120 4.28 -1.45 12.33
C PRO A 120 5.03 -2.25 11.26
N GLY A 121 6.20 -2.78 11.63
CA GLY A 121 6.94 -3.72 10.79
C GLY A 121 6.22 -5.06 10.62
N TRP A 122 6.44 -5.70 9.47
CA TRP A 122 5.74 -6.94 9.11
C TRP A 122 6.36 -8.21 9.64
N LEU A 123 7.66 -8.19 9.96
CA LEU A 123 8.31 -9.40 10.48
C LEU A 123 7.58 -9.94 11.72
N GLY A 124 7.23 -11.21 11.67
CA GLY A 124 6.48 -11.91 12.70
C GLY A 124 4.96 -11.66 12.69
N VAL A 125 4.41 -10.96 11.70
CA VAL A 125 2.97 -10.65 11.67
C VAL A 125 2.11 -11.91 11.58
N THR A 126 2.51 -12.90 10.80
CA THR A 126 1.76 -14.17 10.65
C THR A 126 1.90 -15.11 11.85
N LYS A 127 2.76 -14.75 12.81
CA LYS A 127 2.86 -15.43 14.11
C LYS A 127 2.00 -14.77 15.18
N ARG A 128 1.69 -13.49 15.01
CA ARG A 128 0.88 -12.70 15.95
C ARG A 128 -0.60 -12.70 15.59
N GLN A 129 -0.91 -12.73 14.30
CA GLN A 129 -2.26 -12.64 13.77
C GLN A 129 -2.61 -13.85 12.92
N THR A 130 -3.87 -14.25 12.93
CA THR A 130 -4.34 -15.36 12.09
C THR A 130 -4.43 -14.93 10.62
N PRO A 131 -4.39 -15.88 9.68
CA PRO A 131 -4.59 -15.61 8.26
C PRO A 131 -5.91 -14.89 7.94
N ALA A 132 -7.00 -15.29 8.61
CA ALA A 132 -8.31 -14.66 8.44
C ALA A 132 -8.31 -13.21 8.92
N TRP A 133 -7.73 -12.95 10.11
CA TRP A 133 -7.60 -11.61 10.64
C TRP A 133 -6.80 -10.71 9.70
N ILE A 134 -5.64 -11.18 9.19
CA ILE A 134 -4.79 -10.42 8.28
C ILE A 134 -5.55 -10.07 7.00
N MET A 135 -6.20 -11.06 6.36
CA MET A 135 -6.94 -10.81 5.12
C MET A 135 -8.12 -9.86 5.32
N ASN A 136 -8.86 -9.97 6.42
CA ASN A 136 -9.95 -9.05 6.73
C ASN A 136 -9.42 -7.63 6.96
N PHE A 137 -8.32 -7.50 7.71
CA PHE A 137 -7.75 -6.20 8.03
C PHE A 137 -7.21 -5.47 6.79
N ILE A 138 -6.40 -6.13 5.96
CA ILE A 138 -5.81 -5.48 4.78
C ILE A 138 -6.82 -5.20 3.68
N SER A 139 -7.95 -5.93 3.65
CA SER A 139 -9.04 -5.69 2.69
C SER A 139 -9.94 -4.53 3.10
N ASN A 140 -10.22 -4.38 4.40
CA ASN A 140 -11.08 -3.32 4.93
C ASN A 140 -10.70 -2.95 6.37
N PRO A 141 -9.69 -2.09 6.57
CA PRO A 141 -9.14 -1.81 7.90
C PRO A 141 -10.07 -1.00 8.82
N ASP A 142 -10.88 -0.09 8.26
CA ASP A 142 -11.61 0.89 9.06
C ASP A 142 -12.52 0.28 10.14
N PRO A 143 -13.42 -0.70 9.84
CA PRO A 143 -14.29 -1.26 10.86
C PRO A 143 -13.52 -1.97 11.98
N MET A 144 -12.37 -2.55 11.66
CA MET A 144 -11.53 -3.22 12.65
C MET A 144 -10.80 -2.23 13.54
N ILE A 145 -10.28 -1.12 12.97
CA ILE A 145 -9.62 -0.07 13.76
C ILE A 145 -10.58 0.55 14.78
N ASP A 146 -11.87 0.61 14.46
CA ASP A 146 -12.87 1.23 15.34
C ASP A 146 -13.21 0.37 16.58
N VAL A 147 -13.02 -0.97 16.50
CA VAL A 147 -13.45 -1.87 17.57
C VAL A 147 -12.32 -2.70 18.19
N ASP A 148 -11.19 -2.89 17.50
CA ASP A 148 -10.07 -3.68 18.01
C ASP A 148 -9.16 -2.84 18.94
N PRO A 149 -9.04 -3.19 20.24
CA PRO A 149 -8.23 -2.42 21.17
C PRO A 149 -6.74 -2.36 20.80
N GLU A 150 -6.20 -3.41 20.16
CA GLU A 150 -4.80 -3.41 19.74
C GLU A 150 -4.57 -2.51 18.53
N LEU A 151 -5.53 -2.45 17.60
CA LEU A 151 -5.47 -1.52 16.47
C LEU A 151 -5.63 -0.07 16.93
N GLN A 152 -6.47 0.20 17.93
CA GLN A 152 -6.59 1.53 18.54
C GLN A 152 -5.28 1.98 19.19
N LYS A 153 -4.61 1.11 19.96
CA LYS A 153 -3.26 1.38 20.48
C LYS A 153 -2.26 1.64 19.36
N GLN A 154 -2.32 0.88 18.27
CA GLN A 154 -1.45 1.11 17.12
C GLN A 154 -1.74 2.46 16.46
N LEU A 155 -3.00 2.87 16.36
CA LEU A 155 -3.40 4.17 15.83
C LEU A 155 -2.84 5.33 16.68
N GLU A 156 -2.87 5.20 18.00
CA GLU A 156 -2.28 6.19 18.92
C GLU A 156 -0.75 6.32 18.72
N LEU A 157 -0.07 5.21 18.46
CA LEU A 157 1.38 5.20 18.21
C LEU A 157 1.75 5.69 16.81
N CYS A 158 0.95 5.37 15.80
CA CYS A 158 1.23 5.70 14.40
C CYS A 158 0.76 7.11 14.05
N LEU A 159 -0.26 7.64 14.75
CA LEU A 159 -0.93 8.91 14.49
C LEU A 159 -1.56 9.02 13.08
N VAL A 160 -1.62 7.91 12.35
CA VAL A 160 -2.18 7.80 11.00
C VAL A 160 -3.01 6.54 10.93
N ARG A 161 -4.26 6.67 10.51
CA ARG A 161 -5.15 5.54 10.24
C ARG A 161 -4.67 4.84 8.96
N MET A 162 -4.59 3.51 8.97
CA MET A 162 -4.25 2.74 7.76
C MET A 162 -5.36 2.92 6.71
N PRO A 163 -5.06 3.47 5.54
CA PRO A 163 -6.07 3.63 4.49
C PRO A 163 -6.39 2.28 3.83
N ASN A 164 -7.65 2.12 3.39
CA ASN A 164 -8.04 0.97 2.59
C ASN A 164 -7.30 1.01 1.23
N GLN A 165 -6.58 -0.07 0.91
CA GLN A 165 -5.78 -0.17 -0.31
C GLN A 165 -6.56 -0.73 -1.51
N GLY A 166 -7.85 -1.02 -1.34
CA GLY A 166 -8.71 -1.56 -2.39
C GLY A 166 -8.27 -2.92 -2.90
N LEU A 167 -7.78 -3.79 -2.01
CA LEU A 167 -7.37 -5.14 -2.37
C LEU A 167 -8.60 -6.03 -2.58
N ASN A 168 -8.65 -6.76 -3.70
CA ASN A 168 -9.57 -7.87 -3.86
C ASN A 168 -9.06 -9.12 -3.11
N ASP A 169 -9.85 -10.20 -3.09
CA ASP A 169 -9.52 -11.42 -2.32
C ASP A 169 -8.23 -12.09 -2.77
N THR A 170 -7.99 -12.12 -4.08
CA THR A 170 -6.77 -12.70 -4.63
C THR A 170 -5.55 -11.87 -4.24
N GLU A 171 -5.62 -10.55 -4.38
CA GLU A 171 -4.56 -9.64 -3.99
C GLU A 171 -4.28 -9.68 -2.48
N ALA A 172 -5.33 -9.73 -1.65
CA ALA A 172 -5.18 -9.89 -0.20
C ALA A 172 -4.50 -11.21 0.17
N ARG A 173 -4.86 -12.30 -0.54
CA ARG A 173 -4.21 -13.61 -0.36
C ARG A 173 -2.74 -13.59 -0.81
N GLU A 174 -2.41 -12.94 -1.89
CA GLU A 174 -1.04 -12.78 -2.38
C GLU A 174 -0.19 -12.00 -1.39
N VAL A 175 -0.71 -10.90 -0.83
CA VAL A 175 -0.01 -10.12 0.20
C VAL A 175 0.18 -10.95 1.48
N LEU A 176 -0.82 -11.75 1.90
CA LEU A 176 -0.67 -12.69 3.01
C LEU A 176 0.45 -13.71 2.75
N GLU A 177 0.54 -14.29 1.54
CA GLU A 177 1.62 -15.23 1.21
C GLU A 177 3.00 -14.55 1.27
N TYR A 178 3.12 -13.30 0.82
CA TYR A 178 4.35 -12.54 0.96
C TYR A 178 4.71 -12.29 2.44
N MET A 179 3.73 -11.98 3.29
CA MET A 179 3.97 -11.87 4.73
C MET A 179 4.44 -13.20 5.34
N ARG A 180 3.91 -14.33 4.87
CA ARG A 180 4.34 -15.67 5.28
C ARG A 180 5.78 -15.96 4.83
N GLU A 181 6.16 -15.54 3.61
CA GLU A 181 7.55 -15.64 3.13
C GLU A 181 8.52 -14.86 4.02
N ILE A 182 8.18 -13.61 4.38
CA ILE A 182 8.95 -12.78 5.32
C ILE A 182 9.15 -13.51 6.66
N ASP A 183 8.13 -14.23 7.12
CA ASP A 183 8.15 -14.98 8.38
C ASP A 183 8.77 -16.39 8.27
N GLY A 184 9.30 -16.74 7.08
CA GLY A 184 10.08 -17.94 6.84
C GLY A 184 9.31 -19.13 6.28
N ALA A 185 8.09 -18.96 5.77
CA ALA A 185 7.40 -20.02 5.03
C ALA A 185 8.14 -20.37 3.72
N LYS A 186 8.16 -21.66 3.38
CA LYS A 186 8.87 -22.20 2.22
C LYS A 186 8.07 -23.33 1.57
#